data_f8499ced7f7f387bdbc5d798d511919f
#
_entry.id   f8499ced7f7f387bdbc5d798d511919f
#
_cell.length_a   1.000
_cell.length_b   1.000
_cell.length_c   1.000
_cell.angle_alpha   90.00
_cell.angle_beta   90.00
_cell.angle_gamma   90.00
#
_symmetry.space_group_name_H-M   'P 1'
#
loop_
_entity.id
_entity.type
_entity.pdbx_description
1 polymer ?
#
loop_
_entity_poly.entity_id
_entity_poly.type
_entity_poly.pdbx_seq_one_letter_code
_entity_poly.pdbx_strand_id
1 'polypeptide(L)'
;MEKSESIPYGRQDITEEDIKAVIKVLRSDFLTQGPSIPAFEEKLCNYTGTKYSVAVNSCTSALHIACLALNLGPGDILWTSPISFVA
;
A
#
# COMPACT_ATOMS: atom_id res chain seq x y z
N MET A 1 -4.06 26.86 -31.52
CA MET A 1 -3.43 25.57 -31.20
C MET A 1 -4.18 24.94 -30.06
N GLU A 2 -4.90 23.88 -30.31
CA GLU A 2 -5.44 23.06 -29.22
C GLU A 2 -4.28 22.44 -28.47
N LYS A 3 -4.22 22.68 -27.15
CA LYS A 3 -3.30 21.94 -26.29
C LYS A 3 -3.78 20.50 -26.30
N SER A 4 -3.02 19.60 -26.90
CA SER A 4 -3.24 18.18 -26.75
C SER A 4 -3.17 17.85 -25.26
N GLU A 5 -4.27 17.42 -24.66
CA GLU A 5 -4.26 16.92 -23.29
C GLU A 5 -3.36 15.68 -23.25
N SER A 6 -2.24 15.80 -22.55
CA SER A 6 -1.35 14.67 -22.34
C SER A 6 -2.04 13.65 -21.44
N ILE A 7 -2.18 12.43 -21.94
CA ILE A 7 -2.69 11.32 -21.15
C ILE A 7 -1.55 10.86 -20.22
N PRO A 8 -1.70 10.98 -18.89
CA PRO A 8 -0.65 10.55 -17.97
C PRO A 8 -0.54 9.02 -17.93
N TYR A 9 0.65 8.50 -17.65
CA TYR A 9 0.88 7.08 -17.43
C TYR A 9 0.05 6.52 -16.25
N GLY A 10 -0.07 7.30 -15.21
CA GLY A 10 -0.92 7.01 -14.06
C GLY A 10 -1.21 8.28 -13.27
N ARG A 11 -2.31 8.29 -12.59
CA ARG A 11 -2.72 9.41 -11.73
C ARG A 11 -3.47 8.89 -10.52
N GLN A 12 -3.25 9.50 -9.37
CA GLN A 12 -4.02 9.23 -8.16
C GLN A 12 -5.46 9.74 -8.31
N ASP A 13 -6.38 9.07 -7.69
CA ASP A 13 -7.78 9.50 -7.51
C ASP A 13 -8.02 9.76 -6.01
N ILE A 14 -8.00 11.02 -5.62
CA ILE A 14 -8.21 11.45 -4.23
C ILE A 14 -9.55 12.16 -4.13
N THR A 15 -10.43 11.61 -3.29
CA THR A 15 -11.76 12.13 -3.06
C THR A 15 -11.82 13.06 -1.84
N GLU A 16 -12.91 13.80 -1.70
CA GLU A 16 -13.14 14.62 -0.50
C GLU A 16 -13.26 13.77 0.78
N GLU A 17 -13.76 12.54 0.66
CA GLU A 17 -13.80 11.58 1.78
C GLU A 17 -12.40 11.19 2.22
N ASP A 18 -11.47 10.99 1.30
CA ASP A 18 -10.07 10.68 1.61
C ASP A 18 -9.43 11.85 2.37
N ILE A 19 -9.65 13.08 1.90
CA ILE A 19 -9.13 14.30 2.53
C ILE A 19 -9.67 14.44 3.96
N LYS A 20 -10.97 14.25 4.15
CA LYS A 20 -11.61 14.30 5.48
C LYS A 20 -11.06 13.23 6.41
N ALA A 21 -10.82 12.02 5.91
CA ALA A 21 -10.23 10.94 6.70
C ALA A 21 -8.82 11.28 7.19
N VAL A 22 -7.99 11.86 6.33
CA VAL A 22 -6.64 12.31 6.69
C VAL A 22 -6.69 13.44 7.72
N ILE A 23 -7.55 14.44 7.52
CA ILE A 23 -7.74 15.55 8.47
C ILE A 23 -8.18 15.02 9.84
N LYS A 24 -9.09 14.05 9.87
CA LYS A 24 -9.54 13.43 11.11
C LYS A 24 -8.40 12.78 11.89
N VAL A 25 -7.52 12.06 11.19
CA VAL A 25 -6.34 11.43 11.82
C VAL A 25 -5.36 12.50 12.33
N LEU A 26 -5.08 13.53 11.53
CA LEU A 26 -4.17 14.62 11.91
C LEU A 26 -4.66 15.39 13.16
N ARG A 27 -5.97 15.45 13.38
CA ARG A 27 -6.58 16.07 14.56
C ARG A 27 -6.81 15.10 15.72
N SER A 28 -6.48 13.82 15.56
CA SER A 28 -6.62 12.83 16.61
C SER A 28 -5.43 12.86 17.57
N ASP A 29 -5.57 12.17 18.70
CA ASP A 29 -4.52 12.09 19.71
C ASP A 29 -3.32 11.23 19.27
N PHE A 30 -3.48 10.42 18.22
CA PHE A 30 -2.46 9.48 17.77
C PHE A 30 -2.11 9.68 16.29
N LEU A 31 -0.91 10.18 16.01
CA LEU A 31 -0.34 10.23 14.67
C LEU A 31 0.54 9.01 14.37
N THR A 32 1.10 8.40 15.40
CA THR A 32 1.87 7.16 15.30
C THR A 32 1.21 6.07 16.13
N GLN A 33 1.23 4.84 15.63
CA GLN A 33 0.70 3.67 16.35
C GLN A 33 -0.75 3.83 16.85
N GLY A 34 -1.53 4.65 16.16
CA GLY A 34 -2.93 4.88 16.48
C GLY A 34 -3.86 3.80 15.93
N PRO A 35 -5.17 3.95 16.15
CA PRO A 35 -6.17 2.94 15.75
C PRO A 35 -6.40 2.84 14.24
N SER A 36 -5.93 3.81 13.44
CA SER A 36 -6.14 3.83 12.00
C SER A 36 -5.41 2.70 11.26
N ILE A 37 -4.21 2.32 11.70
CA ILE A 37 -3.44 1.23 11.09
C ILE A 37 -4.12 -0.12 11.31
N PRO A 38 -4.46 -0.55 12.53
CA PRO A 38 -5.22 -1.78 12.74
C PRO A 38 -6.55 -1.81 11.99
N ALA A 39 -7.28 -0.69 11.92
CA ALA A 39 -8.52 -0.60 11.17
C ALA A 39 -8.32 -0.78 9.66
N PHE A 40 -7.23 -0.27 9.11
CA PHE A 40 -6.85 -0.47 7.70
C PHE A 40 -6.50 -1.95 7.43
N GLU A 41 -5.70 -2.56 8.29
CA GLU A 41 -5.32 -3.97 8.19
C GLU A 41 -6.53 -4.89 8.25
N GLU A 42 -7.47 -4.62 9.16
CA GLU A 42 -8.73 -5.36 9.27
C GLU A 42 -9.58 -5.24 8.00
N LYS A 43 -9.70 -4.04 7.43
CA LYS A 43 -10.42 -3.84 6.17
C LYS A 43 -9.78 -4.61 5.01
N LEU A 44 -8.46 -4.65 4.93
CA LEU A 44 -7.75 -5.45 3.94
C LEU A 44 -8.02 -6.94 4.12
N CYS A 45 -7.98 -7.46 5.34
CA CYS A 45 -8.32 -8.84 5.63
C CYS A 45 -9.75 -9.18 5.16
N ASN A 46 -10.71 -8.33 5.47
CA ASN A 46 -12.11 -8.51 5.07
C ASN A 46 -12.30 -8.45 3.56
N TYR A 47 -11.61 -7.54 2.87
CA TYR A 47 -11.70 -7.38 1.43
C TYR A 47 -11.05 -8.52 0.65
N THR A 48 -9.89 -8.97 1.10
CA THR A 48 -9.10 -10.02 0.41
C THR A 48 -9.43 -11.44 0.87
N GLY A 49 -10.10 -11.60 2.01
CA GLY A 49 -10.36 -12.89 2.64
C GLY A 49 -9.14 -13.49 3.33
N THR A 50 -8.07 -12.72 3.51
CA THR A 50 -6.87 -13.17 4.23
C THR A 50 -7.08 -13.14 5.73
N LYS A 51 -6.37 -14.00 6.45
CA LYS A 51 -6.43 -14.06 7.90
C LYS A 51 -5.66 -12.94 8.57
N TYR A 52 -4.56 -12.52 7.95
CA TYR A 52 -3.67 -11.48 8.48
C TYR A 52 -3.30 -10.47 7.41
N SER A 53 -3.05 -9.25 7.84
CA SER A 53 -2.55 -8.15 7.02
C SER A 53 -1.60 -7.30 7.84
N VAL A 54 -0.55 -6.81 7.22
CA VAL A 54 0.45 -5.94 7.85
C VAL A 54 0.66 -4.72 6.97
N ALA A 55 0.36 -3.54 7.50
CA ALA A 55 0.64 -2.28 6.83
C ALA A 55 2.11 -1.88 7.01
N VAL A 56 2.74 -1.47 5.94
CA VAL A 56 4.12 -0.99 5.90
C VAL A 56 4.20 0.34 5.16
N ASN A 57 5.33 1.03 5.23
CA ASN A 57 5.50 2.37 4.68
C ASN A 57 5.65 2.43 3.16
N SER A 58 5.92 1.31 2.50
CA SER A 58 6.09 1.24 1.05
C SER A 58 5.87 -0.17 0.51
N CYS A 59 5.58 -0.29 -0.78
CA CYS A 59 5.51 -1.58 -1.46
C CYS A 59 6.87 -2.29 -1.48
N THR A 60 7.98 -1.56 -1.60
CA THR A 60 9.32 -2.11 -1.49
C THR A 60 9.54 -2.83 -0.15
N SER A 61 9.14 -2.19 0.95
CA SER A 61 9.19 -2.82 2.27
C SER A 61 8.29 -4.04 2.37
N ALA A 62 7.09 -3.99 1.78
CA ALA A 62 6.16 -5.12 1.76
C ALA A 62 6.75 -6.34 1.04
N LEU A 63 7.34 -6.14 -0.14
CA LEU A 63 7.98 -7.20 -0.91
C LEU A 63 9.18 -7.80 -0.16
N HIS A 64 9.99 -6.97 0.46
CA HIS A 64 11.14 -7.40 1.26
C HIS A 64 10.69 -8.26 2.45
N ILE A 65 9.72 -7.80 3.22
CA ILE A 65 9.18 -8.54 4.37
C ILE A 65 8.53 -9.85 3.93
N ALA A 66 7.82 -9.87 2.81
CA ALA A 66 7.21 -11.08 2.27
C ALA A 66 8.28 -12.14 1.94
N CYS A 67 9.38 -11.75 1.29
CA CYS A 67 10.51 -12.64 1.01
C CYS A 67 11.17 -13.17 2.29
N LEU A 68 11.37 -12.32 3.29
CA LEU A 68 11.89 -12.73 4.60
C LEU A 68 10.96 -13.71 5.31
N ALA A 69 9.65 -13.47 5.28
CA ALA A 69 8.66 -14.36 5.90
C ALA A 69 8.63 -15.74 5.25
N LEU A 70 8.94 -15.84 3.96
CA LEU A 70 9.05 -17.10 3.23
C LEU A 70 10.43 -17.77 3.36
N ASN A 71 11.36 -17.17 4.08
CA ASN A 71 12.75 -17.65 4.18
C ASN A 71 13.45 -17.82 2.84
N LEU A 72 13.18 -16.94 1.87
CA LEU A 72 13.83 -17.00 0.56
C LEU A 72 15.33 -16.70 0.70
N GLY A 73 16.15 -17.50 0.06
CA GLY A 73 17.61 -17.38 0.11
C GLY A 73 18.30 -17.98 -1.12
N PRO A 74 19.63 -18.06 -1.09
CA PRO A 74 20.39 -18.60 -2.20
C PRO A 74 19.92 -19.99 -2.62
N GLY A 75 19.68 -20.18 -3.93
CA GLY A 75 19.16 -21.43 -4.50
C GLY A 75 17.65 -21.49 -4.66
N ASP A 76 16.91 -20.54 -4.06
CA ASP A 76 15.45 -20.44 -4.22
C ASP A 76 15.08 -19.74 -5.53
N ILE A 77 13.90 -20.06 -6.07
CA ILE A 77 13.36 -19.45 -7.29
C ILE A 77 12.09 -18.67 -6.91
N LEU A 78 12.05 -17.39 -7.27
CA LEU A 78 10.89 -16.53 -7.12
C LEU A 78 10.31 -16.15 -8.49
N TRP A 79 9.02 -16.40 -8.67
CA TRP A 79 8.29 -15.99 -9.86
C TRP A 79 7.58 -14.67 -9.61
N THR A 80 7.76 -13.72 -10.49
CA THR A 80 7.14 -12.39 -10.38
C THR A 80 6.83 -11.83 -11.78
N SER A 81 6.01 -10.77 -11.83
CA SER A 81 5.73 -10.07 -13.08
C SER A 81 6.96 -9.28 -13.55
N PRO A 82 7.32 -9.36 -14.84
CA PRO A 82 8.41 -8.52 -15.40
C PRO A 82 7.99 -7.08 -15.61
N ILE A 83 6.70 -6.79 -15.71
CA ILE A 83 6.15 -5.44 -15.90
C ILE A 83 5.80 -4.87 -14.53
N SER A 84 6.82 -4.37 -13.84
CA SER A 84 6.69 -3.84 -12.48
C SER A 84 7.84 -2.87 -12.18
N PHE A 85 7.73 -2.17 -11.07
CA PHE A 85 8.82 -1.37 -10.53
C PHE A 85 10.01 -2.28 -10.17
N VAL A 86 11.22 -1.74 -10.24
CA VAL A 86 12.48 -2.49 -10.08
C VAL A 86 12.63 -3.21 -8.72
N ALA A 87 11.98 -2.68 -7.71
CA ALA A 87 12.03 -3.31 -6.40
C ALA A 87 11.34 -4.66 -6.39
#